data_320077113d63fd47afb6724a401e4c03
#
_entry.id   320077113d63fd47afb6724a401e4c03
#
_cell.length_a   1.000
_cell.length_b   1.000
_cell.length_c   1.000
_cell.angle_alpha   90.00
_cell.angle_beta   90.00
_cell.angle_gamma   90.00
#
_symmetry.space_group_name_H-M   'P 1'
#
loop_
_entity.id
_entity.type
_entity.pdbx_description
1 polymer ?
#
loop_
_entity_poly.entity_id
_entity_poly.type
_entity_poly.pdbx_seq_one_letter_code
_entity_poly.pdbx_strand_id
1 'polypeptide(L)'
;LGVSAFVLYYRMPNAHHEIPLKDAQTALLIIQKRAKEWNINKNNIGIMGFSAGGHLASTVGTHFKNKKERPAFMILGYPVVTMDKNLTHKGSRDNLLGKNPSDELVKLYSNELQVTKKTPPTFIVHTKDDGTVPIANSENLLKSLQENKVPAKLVTYDQGGHGFGMRKKGIPVENWPEELKGWMKERRLIK
;
A
#
# COMPACT_ATOMS: atom_id res chain seq x y z
N LEU A 1 8.96 -17.09 6.31
CA LEU A 1 9.32 -15.79 6.90
C LEU A 1 8.94 -15.68 8.40
N GLY A 2 8.18 -16.61 8.96
CA GLY A 2 7.70 -16.53 10.35
C GLY A 2 6.75 -15.35 10.59
N VAL A 3 5.97 -14.97 9.59
CA VAL A 3 5.00 -13.87 9.62
C VAL A 3 3.60 -14.43 9.61
N SER A 4 2.74 -13.98 10.53
CA SER A 4 1.30 -14.23 10.48
C SER A 4 0.65 -13.30 9.44
N ALA A 5 -0.26 -13.81 8.63
CA ALA A 5 -0.99 -13.03 7.64
C ALA A 5 -2.50 -13.13 7.87
N PHE A 6 -3.18 -11.99 7.78
CA PHE A 6 -4.63 -11.86 7.82
C PHE A 6 -5.11 -11.30 6.50
N VAL A 7 -6.03 -11.96 5.84
CA VAL A 7 -6.63 -11.47 4.60
C VAL A 7 -7.91 -10.71 4.95
N LEU A 8 -7.95 -9.43 4.55
CA LEU A 8 -9.11 -8.58 4.78
C LEU A 8 -10.01 -8.57 3.53
N TYR A 9 -11.24 -9.01 3.69
CA TYR A 9 -12.33 -8.79 2.73
C TYR A 9 -13.04 -7.49 3.10
N TYR A 10 -12.54 -6.38 2.55
CA TYR A 10 -13.13 -5.07 2.80
C TYR A 10 -14.32 -4.80 1.87
N ARG A 11 -15.27 -4.00 2.33
CA ARG A 11 -16.43 -3.61 1.53
C ARG A 11 -16.03 -2.67 0.40
N MET A 12 -16.68 -2.85 -0.75
CA MET A 12 -16.54 -1.91 -1.86
C MET A 12 -17.14 -0.54 -1.50
N PRO A 13 -16.62 0.56 -2.09
CA PRO A 13 -17.07 1.91 -1.74
C PRO A 13 -18.55 2.16 -1.94
N ASN A 14 -19.14 1.71 -3.06
CA ASN A 14 -20.57 1.94 -3.39
C ASN A 14 -21.01 3.38 -3.11
N ALA A 15 -20.30 4.36 -3.68
CA ALA A 15 -20.46 5.81 -3.46
C ALA A 15 -20.07 6.33 -2.05
N HIS A 16 -19.51 5.49 -1.19
CA HIS A 16 -19.03 5.84 0.16
C HIS A 16 -17.53 5.58 0.25
N HIS A 17 -16.73 6.50 -0.26
CA HIS A 17 -15.26 6.37 -0.40
C HIS A 17 -14.53 6.08 0.91
N GLU A 18 -15.12 6.41 2.06
CA GLU A 18 -14.53 6.20 3.37
C GLU A 18 -14.67 4.77 3.91
N ILE A 19 -15.56 3.94 3.32
CA ILE A 19 -15.86 2.57 3.83
C ILE A 19 -14.63 1.66 3.79
N PRO A 20 -13.87 1.54 2.68
CA PRO A 20 -12.71 0.67 2.64
C PRO A 20 -11.66 1.05 3.70
N LEU A 21 -11.41 2.34 3.90
CA LEU A 21 -10.49 2.84 4.91
C LEU A 21 -10.94 2.46 6.33
N LYS A 22 -12.23 2.64 6.64
CA LYS A 22 -12.80 2.27 7.95
C LYS A 22 -12.66 0.77 8.21
N ASP A 23 -12.91 -0.06 7.22
CA ASP A 23 -12.77 -1.51 7.35
C ASP A 23 -11.32 -1.91 7.63
N ALA A 24 -10.35 -1.34 6.90
CA ALA A 24 -8.94 -1.63 7.09
C ALA A 24 -8.42 -1.13 8.45
N GLN A 25 -8.81 0.06 8.88
CA GLN A 25 -8.47 0.58 10.22
C GLN A 25 -9.09 -0.29 11.33
N THR A 26 -10.35 -0.70 11.17
CA THR A 26 -11.01 -1.60 12.13
C THR A 26 -10.30 -2.95 12.22
N ALA A 27 -9.89 -3.54 11.10
CA ALA A 27 -9.12 -4.78 11.08
C ALA A 27 -7.80 -4.64 11.85
N LEU A 28 -7.04 -3.56 11.62
CA LEU A 28 -5.81 -3.27 12.38
C LEU A 28 -6.06 -3.20 13.90
N LEU A 29 -7.12 -2.50 14.31
CA LEU A 29 -7.48 -2.38 15.73
C LEU A 29 -7.86 -3.73 16.34
N ILE A 30 -8.61 -4.57 15.61
CA ILE A 30 -8.96 -5.93 16.05
C ILE A 30 -7.70 -6.78 16.23
N ILE A 31 -6.77 -6.77 15.25
CA ILE A 31 -5.53 -7.54 15.33
C ILE A 31 -4.68 -7.07 16.51
N GLN A 32 -4.56 -5.75 16.73
CA GLN A 32 -3.84 -5.21 17.88
C GLN A 32 -4.47 -5.61 19.22
N LYS A 33 -5.81 -5.59 19.32
CA LYS A 33 -6.54 -5.99 20.53
C LYS A 33 -6.33 -7.47 20.85
N ARG A 34 -6.28 -8.31 19.81
CA ARG A 34 -6.12 -9.77 19.96
C ARG A 34 -4.66 -10.25 19.84
N ALA A 35 -3.70 -9.33 19.74
CA ALA A 35 -2.29 -9.65 19.50
C ALA A 35 -1.71 -10.63 20.53
N LYS A 36 -2.06 -10.48 21.82
CA LYS A 36 -1.62 -11.40 22.89
C LYS A 36 -2.19 -12.80 22.70
N GLU A 37 -3.48 -12.92 22.39
CA GLU A 37 -4.17 -14.19 22.11
C GLU A 37 -3.52 -14.94 20.94
N TRP A 38 -3.12 -14.20 19.89
CA TRP A 38 -2.54 -14.77 18.68
C TRP A 38 -1.00 -14.83 18.68
N ASN A 39 -0.38 -14.52 19.81
CA ASN A 39 1.09 -14.45 19.95
C ASN A 39 1.77 -13.55 18.91
N ILE A 40 1.18 -12.37 18.67
CA ILE A 40 1.65 -11.38 17.70
C ILE A 40 2.27 -10.19 18.42
N ASN A 41 3.38 -9.68 17.91
CA ASN A 41 3.93 -8.41 18.38
C ASN A 41 3.07 -7.24 17.87
N LYS A 42 2.25 -6.67 18.75
CA LYS A 42 1.35 -5.54 18.43
C LYS A 42 2.06 -4.29 17.86
N ASN A 43 3.35 -4.15 18.11
CA ASN A 43 4.14 -3.01 17.62
C ASN A 43 4.71 -3.27 16.21
N ASN A 44 4.53 -4.47 15.67
CA ASN A 44 5.08 -4.89 14.39
C ASN A 44 3.99 -5.40 13.42
N ILE A 45 2.83 -4.74 13.43
CA ILE A 45 1.71 -5.05 12.55
C ILE A 45 1.78 -4.09 11.35
N GLY A 46 2.10 -4.65 10.18
CA GLY A 46 2.12 -3.93 8.92
C GLY A 46 0.85 -4.11 8.10
N ILE A 47 0.78 -3.40 6.99
CA ILE A 47 -0.26 -3.56 5.98
C ILE A 47 0.36 -3.85 4.62
N MET A 48 -0.27 -4.73 3.85
CA MET A 48 0.16 -5.10 2.51
C MET A 48 -1.01 -4.99 1.54
N GLY A 49 -0.75 -4.47 0.35
CA GLY A 49 -1.78 -4.39 -0.69
C GLY A 49 -1.20 -4.35 -2.09
N PHE A 50 -1.99 -4.80 -3.06
CA PHE A 50 -1.65 -4.86 -4.48
C PHE A 50 -2.64 -4.06 -5.29
N SER A 51 -2.20 -3.33 -6.33
CA SER A 51 -3.07 -2.59 -7.26
C SER A 51 -4.01 -1.64 -6.50
N ALA A 52 -5.32 -1.77 -6.64
CA ALA A 52 -6.32 -1.03 -5.85
C ALA A 52 -6.21 -1.32 -4.35
N GLY A 53 -5.84 -2.55 -3.93
CA GLY A 53 -5.53 -2.86 -2.54
C GLY A 53 -4.25 -2.17 -2.05
N GLY A 54 -3.30 -1.89 -2.95
CA GLY A 54 -2.14 -1.04 -2.69
C GLY A 54 -2.54 0.41 -2.41
N HIS A 55 -3.55 0.91 -3.13
CA HIS A 55 -4.16 2.21 -2.81
C HIS A 55 -4.72 2.23 -1.40
N LEU A 56 -5.56 1.24 -1.05
CA LEU A 56 -6.12 1.15 0.30
C LEU A 56 -5.03 1.05 1.36
N ALA A 57 -4.00 0.24 1.15
CA ALA A 57 -2.89 0.09 2.09
C ALA A 57 -2.12 1.41 2.29
N SER A 58 -1.84 2.16 1.21
CA SER A 58 -1.21 3.48 1.30
C SER A 58 -2.14 4.52 1.94
N THR A 59 -3.45 4.45 1.68
CA THR A 59 -4.45 5.31 2.35
C THR A 59 -4.44 5.08 3.87
N VAL A 60 -4.41 3.83 4.34
CA VAL A 60 -4.28 3.53 5.77
C VAL A 60 -3.00 4.14 6.36
N GLY A 61 -1.89 4.07 5.62
CA GLY A 61 -0.60 4.59 6.08
C GLY A 61 -0.45 6.11 6.01
N THR A 62 -1.38 6.81 5.36
CA THR A 62 -1.35 8.28 5.23
C THR A 62 -2.51 8.98 5.97
N HIS A 63 -3.64 8.29 6.19
CA HIS A 63 -4.89 8.86 6.76
C HIS A 63 -5.17 8.42 8.20
N PHE A 64 -4.18 7.96 8.95
CA PHE A 64 -4.37 7.62 10.36
C PHE A 64 -4.51 8.88 11.22
N LYS A 65 -5.38 8.82 12.22
CA LYS A 65 -5.61 9.93 13.18
C LYS A 65 -4.74 9.79 14.44
N ASN A 66 -4.37 8.57 14.77
CA ASN A 66 -3.63 8.26 15.99
C ASN A 66 -2.70 7.05 15.78
N LYS A 67 -1.82 6.81 16.76
CA LYS A 67 -0.82 5.72 16.69
C LYS A 67 -1.43 4.32 16.54
N LYS A 68 -2.65 4.09 17.02
CA LYS A 68 -3.30 2.77 16.93
C LYS A 68 -3.81 2.46 15.51
N GLU A 69 -4.20 3.49 14.76
CA GLU A 69 -4.63 3.35 13.37
C GLU A 69 -3.45 3.26 12.39
N ARG A 70 -2.25 3.64 12.83
CA ARG A 70 -1.05 3.67 12.01
C ARG A 70 -0.40 2.27 11.94
N PRO A 71 -0.24 1.66 10.77
CA PRO A 71 0.54 0.43 10.64
C PRO A 71 2.03 0.69 10.93
N ALA A 72 2.75 -0.35 11.35
CA ALA A 72 4.18 -0.25 11.61
C ALA A 72 5.00 -0.07 10.32
N PHE A 73 4.53 -0.65 9.21
CA PHE A 73 5.13 -0.56 7.88
C PHE A 73 4.08 -0.81 6.80
N MET A 74 4.42 -0.45 5.56
CA MET A 74 3.60 -0.74 4.36
C MET A 74 4.38 -1.56 3.35
N ILE A 75 3.70 -2.50 2.67
CA ILE A 75 4.20 -3.26 1.54
C ILE A 75 3.22 -3.08 0.38
N LEU A 76 3.68 -2.49 -0.71
CA LEU A 76 2.84 -2.06 -1.83
C LEU A 76 3.30 -2.72 -3.13
N GLY A 77 2.47 -3.57 -3.71
CA GLY A 77 2.71 -4.19 -5.02
C GLY A 77 1.97 -3.44 -6.12
N TYR A 78 2.70 -2.92 -7.11
CA TYR A 78 2.15 -2.17 -8.26
C TYR A 78 0.92 -1.32 -7.88
N PRO A 79 1.06 -0.45 -6.84
CA PRO A 79 -0.08 0.21 -6.24
C PRO A 79 -0.66 1.28 -7.15
N VAL A 80 -1.98 1.43 -7.17
CA VAL A 80 -2.59 2.73 -7.48
C VAL A 80 -2.27 3.65 -6.31
N VAL A 81 -1.87 4.90 -6.58
CA VAL A 81 -1.47 5.88 -5.56
C VAL A 81 -2.17 7.21 -5.79
N THR A 82 -1.97 7.79 -6.95
CA THR A 82 -2.60 9.06 -7.33
C THR A 82 -4.02 8.86 -7.80
N MET A 83 -4.85 9.91 -7.61
CA MET A 83 -6.18 10.01 -8.21
C MET A 83 -6.23 11.03 -9.37
N ASP A 84 -5.06 11.56 -9.80
CA ASP A 84 -4.97 12.36 -11.02
C ASP A 84 -5.40 11.53 -12.23
N LYS A 85 -6.39 12.04 -12.97
CA LYS A 85 -6.98 11.36 -14.13
C LYS A 85 -5.98 10.96 -15.23
N ASN A 86 -4.83 11.64 -15.31
CA ASN A 86 -3.82 11.41 -16.33
C ASN A 86 -2.83 10.28 -15.94
N LEU A 87 -2.76 9.91 -14.67
CA LEU A 87 -1.77 8.96 -14.14
C LEU A 87 -2.40 7.79 -13.38
N THR A 88 -3.65 7.93 -12.96
CA THR A 88 -4.32 6.90 -12.17
C THR A 88 -4.83 5.74 -13.02
N HIS A 89 -5.11 4.60 -12.39
CA HIS A 89 -5.98 3.58 -12.97
C HIS A 89 -7.44 4.05 -12.89
N LYS A 90 -8.02 4.38 -14.05
CA LYS A 90 -9.36 4.98 -14.16
C LYS A 90 -10.43 4.18 -13.41
N GLY A 91 -10.45 2.85 -13.55
CA GLY A 91 -11.44 2.01 -12.88
C GLY A 91 -11.37 2.09 -11.36
N SER A 92 -10.17 2.13 -10.77
CA SER A 92 -9.99 2.31 -9.32
C SER A 92 -10.48 3.67 -8.84
N ARG A 93 -10.17 4.74 -9.60
CA ARG A 93 -10.62 6.09 -9.30
C ARG A 93 -12.14 6.20 -9.35
N ASP A 94 -12.75 5.74 -10.43
CA ASP A 94 -14.20 5.83 -10.63
C ASP A 94 -14.97 4.99 -9.59
N ASN A 95 -14.45 3.82 -9.21
CA ASN A 95 -15.05 2.98 -8.16
C ASN A 95 -14.95 3.62 -6.77
N LEU A 96 -13.83 4.28 -6.46
CA LEU A 96 -13.62 4.88 -5.14
C LEU A 96 -14.33 6.22 -5.00
N LEU A 97 -14.18 7.10 -5.98
CA LEU A 97 -14.54 8.52 -5.90
C LEU A 97 -15.77 8.89 -6.74
N GLY A 98 -16.22 7.98 -7.59
CA GLY A 98 -17.22 8.30 -8.60
C GLY A 98 -16.61 8.89 -9.89
N LYS A 99 -17.45 9.06 -10.92
CA LYS A 99 -16.98 9.53 -12.25
C LYS A 99 -16.53 10.98 -12.25
N ASN A 100 -17.16 11.82 -11.45
CA ASN A 100 -16.93 13.27 -11.37
C ASN A 100 -16.64 13.73 -9.93
N PRO A 101 -15.53 13.28 -9.30
CA PRO A 101 -15.21 13.71 -7.95
C PRO A 101 -14.73 15.16 -7.93
N SER A 102 -14.92 15.84 -6.79
CA SER A 102 -14.34 17.18 -6.59
C SER A 102 -12.82 17.11 -6.52
N ASP A 103 -12.16 18.24 -6.80
CA ASP A 103 -10.70 18.34 -6.74
C ASP A 103 -10.17 18.09 -5.32
N GLU A 104 -10.92 18.47 -4.29
CA GLU A 104 -10.58 18.20 -2.89
C GLU A 104 -10.56 16.69 -2.63
N LEU A 105 -11.53 15.95 -3.16
CA LEU A 105 -11.61 14.51 -2.99
C LEU A 105 -10.49 13.79 -3.75
N VAL A 106 -10.20 14.24 -4.98
CA VAL A 106 -9.04 13.77 -5.76
C VAL A 106 -7.74 13.98 -4.99
N LYS A 107 -7.54 15.19 -4.46
CA LYS A 107 -6.35 15.54 -3.66
C LYS A 107 -6.29 14.70 -2.38
N LEU A 108 -7.41 14.53 -1.68
CA LEU A 108 -7.47 13.75 -0.44
C LEU A 108 -7.03 12.31 -0.64
N TYR A 109 -7.44 11.67 -1.74
CA TYR A 109 -7.13 10.26 -2.02
C TYR A 109 -5.91 10.05 -2.94
N SER A 110 -5.23 11.12 -3.36
CA SER A 110 -3.90 11.05 -3.95
C SER A 110 -2.88 10.90 -2.83
N ASN A 111 -2.52 9.66 -2.51
CA ASN A 111 -1.78 9.31 -1.30
C ASN A 111 -0.36 9.90 -1.27
N GLU A 112 0.26 10.14 -2.42
CA GLU A 112 1.54 10.84 -2.53
C GLU A 112 1.48 12.26 -1.97
N LEU A 113 0.31 12.90 -2.05
CA LEU A 113 0.08 14.25 -1.51
C LEU A 113 -0.22 14.26 0.00
N GLN A 114 -0.47 13.09 0.59
CA GLN A 114 -0.82 12.93 2.01
C GLN A 114 0.35 12.42 2.87
N VAL A 115 1.52 12.22 2.26
CA VAL A 115 2.72 11.75 2.96
C VAL A 115 3.19 12.81 3.96
N THR A 116 3.51 12.35 5.16
CA THR A 116 4.11 13.19 6.22
C THR A 116 5.30 12.45 6.84
N LYS A 117 6.11 13.13 7.64
CA LYS A 117 7.20 12.50 8.41
C LYS A 117 6.73 11.39 9.37
N LYS A 118 5.42 11.24 9.59
CA LYS A 118 4.83 10.18 10.40
C LYS A 118 4.35 8.99 9.58
N THR A 119 4.37 9.07 8.24
CA THR A 119 4.01 7.95 7.36
C THR A 119 4.92 6.75 7.65
N PRO A 120 4.40 5.50 7.65
CA PRO A 120 5.21 4.32 7.97
C PRO A 120 6.33 4.06 6.96
N PRO A 121 7.42 3.38 7.37
CA PRO A 121 8.40 2.82 6.43
C PRO A 121 7.70 1.98 5.36
N THR A 122 8.13 2.12 4.09
CA THR A 122 7.39 1.58 2.95
C THR A 122 8.31 0.80 2.01
N PHE A 123 7.90 -0.43 1.66
CA PHE A 123 8.45 -1.20 0.56
C PHE A 123 7.48 -1.16 -0.61
N ILE A 124 7.99 -0.90 -1.82
CA ILE A 124 7.20 -0.82 -3.04
C ILE A 124 7.85 -1.72 -4.09
N VAL A 125 7.04 -2.47 -4.84
CA VAL A 125 7.49 -3.23 -6.02
C VAL A 125 6.61 -2.92 -7.21
N HIS A 126 7.22 -2.66 -8.38
CA HIS A 126 6.50 -2.32 -9.61
C HIS A 126 7.29 -2.77 -10.84
N THR A 127 6.61 -2.98 -11.96
CA THR A 127 7.25 -3.27 -13.25
C THR A 127 7.13 -2.07 -14.20
N LYS A 128 8.14 -1.84 -15.02
CA LYS A 128 8.16 -0.70 -15.96
C LYS A 128 7.18 -0.87 -17.12
N ASP A 129 6.88 -2.14 -17.46
CA ASP A 129 5.94 -2.52 -18.52
C ASP A 129 4.49 -2.65 -18.04
N ASP A 130 4.15 -2.13 -16.84
CA ASP A 130 2.77 -2.13 -16.33
C ASP A 130 1.88 -1.19 -17.16
N GLY A 131 1.08 -1.77 -18.04
CA GLY A 131 0.13 -1.05 -18.90
C GLY A 131 -1.21 -0.69 -18.22
N THR A 132 -1.42 -1.11 -16.97
CA THR A 132 -2.66 -0.88 -16.23
C THR A 132 -2.52 0.25 -15.22
N VAL A 133 -1.46 0.19 -14.41
CA VAL A 133 -1.11 1.22 -13.43
C VAL A 133 0.28 1.74 -13.78
N PRO A 134 0.41 2.96 -14.32
CA PRO A 134 1.71 3.53 -14.68
C PRO A 134 2.66 3.55 -13.48
N ILE A 135 3.92 3.15 -13.69
CA ILE A 135 4.97 3.11 -12.66
C ILE A 135 5.15 4.45 -11.95
N ALA A 136 4.81 5.55 -12.60
CA ALA A 136 4.81 6.90 -12.03
C ALA A 136 4.00 7.01 -10.71
N ASN A 137 2.99 6.14 -10.50
CA ASN A 137 2.31 6.06 -9.20
C ASN A 137 3.29 5.72 -8.08
N SER A 138 4.13 4.71 -8.27
CA SER A 138 5.14 4.29 -7.29
C SER A 138 6.29 5.27 -7.17
N GLU A 139 6.73 5.87 -8.27
CA GLU A 139 7.82 6.84 -8.30
C GLU A 139 7.43 8.13 -7.56
N ASN A 140 6.21 8.65 -7.79
CA ASN A 140 5.70 9.82 -7.10
C ASN A 140 5.56 9.58 -5.59
N LEU A 141 5.06 8.40 -5.19
CA LEU A 141 4.99 8.04 -3.78
C LEU A 141 6.38 7.95 -3.15
N LEU A 142 7.34 7.29 -3.82
CA LEU A 142 8.72 7.20 -3.35
C LEU A 142 9.33 8.59 -3.14
N LYS A 143 9.16 9.48 -4.11
CA LYS A 143 9.64 10.87 -4.03
C LYS A 143 9.07 11.58 -2.80
N SER A 144 7.76 11.52 -2.60
CA SER A 144 7.10 12.14 -1.44
C SER A 144 7.57 11.53 -0.10
N LEU A 145 7.77 10.22 -0.04
CA LEU A 145 8.34 9.56 1.14
C LEU A 145 9.76 10.05 1.44
N GLN A 146 10.62 10.18 0.42
CA GLN A 146 11.99 10.66 0.56
C GLN A 146 12.04 12.13 1.00
N GLU A 147 11.23 13.01 0.43
CA GLU A 147 11.10 14.42 0.81
C GLU A 147 10.68 14.57 2.28
N ASN A 148 9.84 13.67 2.76
CA ASN A 148 9.41 13.62 4.15
C ASN A 148 10.35 12.81 5.08
N LYS A 149 11.51 12.35 4.58
CA LYS A 149 12.49 11.55 5.32
C LYS A 149 11.93 10.23 5.88
N VAL A 150 10.93 9.67 5.19
CA VAL A 150 10.37 8.36 5.52
C VAL A 150 11.22 7.28 4.85
N PRO A 151 11.70 6.28 5.59
CA PRO A 151 12.44 5.18 4.99
C PRO A 151 11.60 4.43 3.96
N ALA A 152 12.06 4.39 2.72
CA ALA A 152 11.34 3.73 1.63
C ALA A 152 12.30 3.02 0.67
N LYS A 153 11.85 1.90 0.10
CA LYS A 153 12.53 1.16 -0.96
C LYS A 153 11.55 0.90 -2.10
N LEU A 154 11.90 1.30 -3.32
CA LEU A 154 11.21 0.91 -4.55
C LEU A 154 12.11 -0.10 -5.29
N VAL A 155 11.56 -1.28 -5.55
CA VAL A 155 12.18 -2.31 -6.40
C VAL A 155 11.44 -2.31 -7.73
N THR A 156 12.17 -2.14 -8.82
CA THR A 156 11.60 -2.12 -10.17
C THR A 156 12.15 -3.26 -11.01
N TYR A 157 11.30 -3.77 -11.89
CA TYR A 157 11.67 -4.76 -12.90
C TYR A 157 11.25 -4.27 -14.28
N ASP A 158 12.03 -4.59 -15.31
CA ASP A 158 11.73 -4.15 -16.66
C ASP A 158 10.48 -4.83 -17.24
N GLN A 159 10.24 -6.09 -16.84
CA GLN A 159 9.14 -6.91 -17.32
C GLN A 159 8.38 -7.60 -16.19
N GLY A 160 7.09 -7.83 -16.42
CA GLY A 160 6.18 -8.51 -15.48
C GLY A 160 4.72 -8.15 -15.69
N GLY A 161 4.46 -6.98 -16.24
CA GLY A 161 3.12 -6.42 -16.45
C GLY A 161 2.42 -6.16 -15.13
N HIS A 162 1.10 -5.90 -15.21
CA HIS A 162 0.26 -5.74 -14.03
C HIS A 162 -0.14 -7.08 -13.42
N GLY A 163 -0.31 -7.11 -12.09
CA GLY A 163 -0.91 -8.27 -11.43
C GLY A 163 0.01 -9.50 -11.33
N PHE A 164 1.34 -9.32 -11.35
CA PHE A 164 2.27 -10.45 -11.26
C PHE A 164 2.12 -11.23 -9.93
N GLY A 165 1.81 -10.56 -8.82
CA GLY A 165 1.58 -11.20 -7.52
C GLY A 165 2.76 -12.09 -7.09
N MET A 166 2.45 -13.33 -6.69
CA MET A 166 3.42 -14.36 -6.31
C MET A 166 3.63 -15.42 -7.41
N ARG A 167 3.21 -15.14 -8.64
CA ARG A 167 3.27 -16.11 -9.74
C ARG A 167 4.71 -16.28 -10.20
N LYS A 168 5.12 -17.55 -10.35
CA LYS A 168 6.37 -17.91 -11.01
C LYS A 168 6.18 -17.83 -12.51
N LYS A 169 6.97 -17.01 -13.17
CA LYS A 169 6.91 -16.76 -14.62
C LYS A 169 8.23 -17.04 -15.33
N GLY A 170 9.27 -17.42 -14.59
CA GLY A 170 10.63 -17.59 -15.16
C GLY A 170 11.30 -16.27 -15.52
N ILE A 171 10.87 -15.15 -14.98
CA ILE A 171 11.40 -13.82 -15.23
C ILE A 171 11.77 -13.11 -13.90
N PRO A 172 12.67 -12.11 -13.93
CA PRO A 172 13.25 -11.53 -12.70
C PRO A 172 12.25 -11.03 -11.68
N VAL A 173 11.05 -10.58 -12.09
CA VAL A 173 10.02 -10.06 -11.17
C VAL A 173 9.59 -11.09 -10.12
N GLU A 174 9.71 -12.39 -10.38
CA GLU A 174 9.36 -13.43 -9.40
C GLU A 174 10.23 -13.41 -8.14
N ASN A 175 11.37 -12.72 -8.19
CA ASN A 175 12.31 -12.60 -7.06
C ASN A 175 11.95 -11.47 -6.08
N TRP A 176 10.91 -10.68 -6.33
CA TRP A 176 10.53 -9.58 -5.44
C TRP A 176 10.28 -10.01 -3.96
N PRO A 177 9.83 -11.25 -3.65
CA PRO A 177 9.68 -11.67 -2.27
C PRO A 177 11.02 -11.79 -1.52
N GLU A 178 12.13 -12.11 -2.20
CA GLU A 178 13.46 -12.12 -1.58
C GLU A 178 13.96 -10.69 -1.32
N GLU A 179 13.67 -9.75 -2.23
CA GLU A 179 13.93 -8.33 -2.02
C GLU A 179 13.15 -7.79 -0.81
N LEU A 180 11.87 -8.16 -0.69
CA LEU A 180 11.05 -7.84 0.47
C LEU A 180 11.62 -8.45 1.75
N LYS A 181 12.03 -9.72 1.72
CA LYS A 181 12.64 -10.40 2.86
C LYS A 181 13.92 -9.71 3.34
N GLY A 182 14.78 -9.30 2.40
CA GLY A 182 15.98 -8.49 2.68
C GLY A 182 15.61 -7.19 3.39
N TRP A 183 14.68 -6.42 2.82
CA TRP A 183 14.21 -5.17 3.41
C TRP A 183 13.60 -5.36 4.81
N MET A 184 12.81 -6.42 5.01
CA MET A 184 12.23 -6.72 6.33
C MET A 184 13.29 -7.05 7.38
N LYS A 185 14.37 -7.77 7.00
CA LYS A 185 15.51 -8.05 7.89
C LYS A 185 16.28 -6.79 8.24
N GLU A 186 16.63 -5.96 7.26
CA GLU A 186 17.29 -4.65 7.47
C GLU A 186 16.51 -3.77 8.45
N ARG A 187 15.20 -3.83 8.38
CA ARG A 187 14.28 -3.10 9.25
C ARG A 187 13.99 -3.81 10.59
N ARG A 188 14.57 -4.99 10.82
CA ARG A 188 14.33 -5.83 12.01
C ARG A 188 12.86 -6.18 12.22
N LEU A 189 12.10 -6.32 11.14
CA LEU A 189 10.69 -6.71 11.14
C LEU A 189 10.54 -8.24 11.24
N ILE A 190 11.55 -8.97 10.78
CA ILE A 190 11.70 -10.42 10.90
C ILE A 190 13.14 -10.77 11.34
N LYS A 191 13.31 -12.01 11.83
CA LYS A 191 14.62 -12.59 12.21
C LYS A 191 15.41 -13.06 11.00
#